data_ed99c33cac3c9347a7d02c12c6e75e1b
#
_entry.id   ed99c33cac3c9347a7d02c12c6e75e1b
#
_cell.length_a   1.000
_cell.length_b   1.000
_cell.length_c   1.000
_cell.angle_alpha   90.00
_cell.angle_beta   90.00
_cell.angle_gamma   90.00
#
_symmetry.space_group_name_H-M   'P 1'
#
loop_
_entity.id
_entity.type
_entity.pdbx_description
1 polymer ?
#
loop_
_entity_poly.entity_id
_entity_poly.type
_entity_poly.pdbx_seq_one_letter_code
_entity_poly.pdbx_strand_id
1 'polypeptide(L)'
;MNSVFIVGGGAIGMLTALELARAGEQVTLLERGQTGRESSWAGGGIVSPLFPWRYVDAVTRLASWSQANYPALSDELAEETSIDPELTVNGMLVVAPGETAAALAWAQQHDRAVEPVTAADFRQLEPQAATPSDEALWMPDVAQVRNPRMVRALRERLQQLGVAIKTEDAIDALIVENSTCRRRVSRSGR
;
A
#
# COMPACT_ATOMS: atom_id res chain seq x y z
N MET A 1 12.60 7.06 27.60
CA MET A 1 12.27 6.70 26.21
C MET A 1 10.89 7.25 25.92
N ASN A 2 10.72 7.97 24.83
CA ASN A 2 9.41 8.43 24.40
C ASN A 2 8.65 7.23 23.84
N SER A 3 7.42 7.03 24.25
CA SER A 3 6.56 6.00 23.66
C SER A 3 5.68 6.62 22.59
N VAL A 4 5.64 6.02 21.41
CA VAL A 4 4.85 6.49 20.27
C VAL A 4 3.58 5.64 20.17
N PHE A 5 2.43 6.33 20.11
CA PHE A 5 1.16 5.69 19.80
C PHE A 5 0.79 5.90 18.35
N ILE A 6 0.45 4.81 17.67
CA ILE A 6 -0.09 4.83 16.30
C ILE A 6 -1.55 4.40 16.38
N VAL A 7 -2.44 5.21 15.84
CA VAL A 7 -3.88 4.92 15.80
C VAL A 7 -4.26 4.46 14.40
N GLY A 8 -4.71 3.23 14.30
CA GLY A 8 -5.09 2.57 13.06
C GLY A 8 -4.11 1.45 12.66
N GLY A 9 -4.59 0.22 12.66
CA GLY A 9 -3.85 -1.00 12.34
C GLY A 9 -3.97 -1.43 10.87
N GLY A 10 -4.20 -0.51 9.94
CA GLY A 10 -4.11 -0.76 8.51
C GLY A 10 -2.66 -0.79 8.01
N ALA A 11 -2.46 -1.00 6.70
CA ALA A 11 -1.13 -1.06 6.09
C ALA A 11 -0.26 0.16 6.43
N ILE A 12 -0.82 1.37 6.34
CA ILE A 12 -0.09 2.62 6.64
C ILE A 12 0.35 2.66 8.09
N GLY A 13 -0.54 2.37 9.05
CA GLY A 13 -0.17 2.37 10.47
C GLY A 13 0.85 1.29 10.81
N MET A 14 0.73 0.10 10.23
CA MET A 14 1.70 -0.98 10.43
C MET A 14 3.07 -0.66 9.82
N LEU A 15 3.13 -0.08 8.62
CA LEU A 15 4.39 0.37 8.00
C LEU A 15 5.04 1.51 8.81
N THR A 16 4.24 2.46 9.29
CA THR A 16 4.74 3.51 10.18
C THR A 16 5.31 2.93 11.48
N ALA A 17 4.62 1.93 12.06
CA ALA A 17 5.10 1.23 13.25
C ALA A 17 6.42 0.49 12.98
N LEU A 18 6.53 -0.13 11.80
CA LEU A 18 7.74 -0.85 11.39
C LEU A 18 8.95 0.09 11.33
N GLU A 19 8.80 1.23 10.66
CA GLU A 19 9.91 2.20 10.53
C GLU A 19 10.31 2.82 11.87
N LEU A 20 9.35 3.14 12.74
CA LEU A 20 9.64 3.66 14.07
C LEU A 20 10.31 2.60 14.98
N ALA A 21 9.86 1.36 14.92
CA ALA A 21 10.47 0.26 15.67
C ALA A 21 11.90 -0.01 15.20
N ARG A 22 12.18 0.05 13.88
CA ARG A 22 13.53 -0.04 13.32
C ARG A 22 14.43 1.12 13.79
N ALA A 23 13.85 2.28 13.95
CA ALA A 23 14.57 3.45 14.50
C ALA A 23 14.82 3.36 16.02
N GLY A 24 14.37 2.29 16.69
CA GLY A 24 14.55 2.06 18.12
C GLY A 24 13.50 2.72 19.01
N GLU A 25 12.41 3.21 18.44
CA GLU A 25 11.33 3.81 19.22
C GLU A 25 10.46 2.73 19.88
N GLN A 26 9.92 3.05 21.05
CA GLN A 26 8.93 2.20 21.71
C GLN A 26 7.54 2.48 21.13
N VAL A 27 7.00 1.54 20.36
CA VAL A 27 5.76 1.74 19.61
C VAL A 27 4.60 0.92 20.19
N THR A 28 3.44 1.56 20.30
CA THR A 28 2.16 0.89 20.56
C THR A 28 1.19 1.19 19.43
N LEU A 29 0.74 0.17 18.72
CA LEU A 29 -0.27 0.24 17.66
C LEU A 29 -1.65 -0.04 18.25
N LEU A 30 -2.59 0.84 18.03
CA LEU A 30 -3.96 0.78 18.53
C LEU A 30 -4.92 0.64 17.35
N GLU A 31 -5.76 -0.40 17.39
CA GLU A 31 -6.73 -0.69 16.32
C GLU A 31 -8.11 -0.95 16.93
N ARG A 32 -9.14 -0.27 16.40
CA ARG A 32 -10.52 -0.41 16.87
C ARG A 32 -11.13 -1.80 16.66
N GLY A 33 -10.67 -2.50 15.64
CA GLY A 33 -11.09 -3.85 15.31
C GLY A 33 -9.90 -4.80 15.24
N GLN A 34 -9.83 -5.56 14.17
CA GLN A 34 -8.69 -6.44 13.87
C GLN A 34 -7.76 -5.76 12.85
N THR A 35 -6.45 -5.87 13.06
CA THR A 35 -5.45 -5.26 12.16
C THR A 35 -5.64 -5.70 10.71
N GLY A 36 -5.56 -4.74 9.80
CA GLY A 36 -5.56 -4.95 8.35
C GLY A 36 -6.88 -5.46 7.75
N ARG A 37 -7.99 -5.45 8.49
CA ARG A 37 -9.26 -6.06 8.04
C ARG A 37 -10.20 -5.14 7.27
N GLU A 38 -9.87 -3.87 7.15
CA GLU A 38 -10.68 -2.89 6.41
C GLU A 38 -10.11 -2.69 4.98
N SER A 39 -9.89 -1.45 4.57
CA SER A 39 -9.41 -1.09 3.22
C SER A 39 -8.11 -1.79 2.82
N SER A 40 -7.20 -2.04 3.77
CA SER A 40 -5.94 -2.75 3.52
C SER A 40 -6.14 -4.22 3.16
N TRP A 41 -7.24 -4.84 3.58
CA TRP A 41 -7.60 -6.19 3.17
C TRP A 41 -8.32 -6.22 1.83
N ALA A 42 -9.22 -5.26 1.63
CA ALA A 42 -10.13 -5.22 0.48
C ALA A 42 -9.48 -4.66 -0.79
N GLY A 43 -8.30 -4.05 -0.68
CA GLY A 43 -7.58 -3.46 -1.81
C GLY A 43 -7.19 -4.51 -2.85
N GLY A 44 -7.14 -4.10 -4.12
CA GLY A 44 -6.75 -4.96 -5.24
C GLY A 44 -5.28 -5.36 -5.29
N GLY A 45 -4.45 -4.79 -4.42
CA GLY A 45 -3.02 -5.10 -4.35
C GLY A 45 -2.16 -4.50 -5.46
N ILE A 46 -2.72 -3.68 -6.32
CA ILE A 46 -1.98 -3.02 -7.41
C ILE A 46 -1.02 -1.99 -6.80
N VAL A 47 0.27 -2.16 -7.08
CA VAL A 47 1.34 -1.28 -6.60
C VAL A 47 1.53 -0.12 -7.59
N SER A 48 0.45 0.59 -7.87
CA SER A 48 0.43 1.79 -8.71
C SER A 48 -0.90 2.53 -8.54
N PRO A 49 -0.95 3.86 -8.69
CA PRO A 49 -2.20 4.55 -9.01
C PRO A 49 -2.80 4.02 -10.32
N LEU A 50 -4.13 3.86 -10.42
CA LEU A 50 -4.75 3.27 -11.61
C LEU A 50 -4.59 4.12 -12.87
N PHE A 51 -4.63 5.42 -12.76
CA PHE A 51 -4.43 6.37 -13.86
C PHE A 51 -3.42 7.43 -13.38
N PRO A 52 -2.11 7.09 -13.33
CA PRO A 52 -1.12 7.94 -12.66
C PRO A 52 -1.00 9.34 -13.27
N TRP A 53 -1.28 9.52 -14.56
CA TRP A 53 -1.29 10.81 -15.23
C TRP A 53 -2.42 11.77 -14.82
N ARG A 54 -3.40 11.29 -14.03
CA ARG A 54 -4.48 12.12 -13.50
C ARG A 54 -4.15 12.77 -12.16
N TYR A 55 -3.01 12.42 -11.56
CA TYR A 55 -2.60 12.90 -10.25
C TYR A 55 -1.54 14.00 -10.35
N VAL A 56 -1.43 14.78 -9.29
CA VAL A 56 -0.38 15.81 -9.17
C VAL A 56 0.99 15.15 -8.92
N ASP A 57 2.07 15.83 -9.29
CA ASP A 57 3.45 15.34 -9.17
C ASP A 57 3.80 14.83 -7.77
N ALA A 58 3.26 15.42 -6.71
CA ALA A 58 3.53 14.98 -5.35
C ALA A 58 3.08 13.54 -5.12
N VAL A 59 1.92 13.14 -5.70
CA VAL A 59 1.42 11.76 -5.63
C VAL A 59 2.31 10.84 -6.46
N THR A 60 2.70 11.25 -7.67
CA THR A 60 3.60 10.48 -8.52
C THR A 60 4.94 10.21 -7.85
N ARG A 61 5.56 11.24 -7.24
CA ARG A 61 6.84 11.08 -6.51
C ARG A 61 6.72 10.09 -5.35
N LEU A 62 5.66 10.22 -4.55
CA LEU A 62 5.43 9.31 -3.42
C LEU A 62 5.17 7.87 -3.89
N ALA A 63 4.32 7.69 -4.92
CA ALA A 63 4.04 6.38 -5.49
C ALA A 63 5.29 5.74 -6.11
N SER A 64 6.11 6.52 -6.81
CA SER A 64 7.37 6.04 -7.40
C SER A 64 8.38 5.59 -6.35
N TRP A 65 8.51 6.36 -5.27
CA TRP A 65 9.35 5.97 -4.14
C TRP A 65 8.82 4.66 -3.50
N SER A 66 7.52 4.57 -3.30
CA SER A 66 6.88 3.37 -2.75
C SER A 66 7.13 2.14 -3.63
N GLN A 67 6.88 2.25 -4.94
CA GLN A 67 7.11 1.18 -5.91
C GLN A 67 8.56 0.66 -5.88
N ALA A 68 9.53 1.57 -5.81
CA ALA A 68 10.95 1.21 -5.77
C ALA A 68 11.34 0.45 -4.47
N ASN A 69 10.60 0.64 -3.38
CA ASN A 69 10.90 0.01 -2.08
C ASN A 69 10.08 -1.27 -1.83
N TYR A 70 9.04 -1.54 -2.60
CA TYR A 70 8.20 -2.73 -2.40
C TYR A 70 8.96 -4.06 -2.53
N PRO A 71 9.88 -4.25 -3.51
CA PRO A 71 10.63 -5.50 -3.62
C PRO A 71 11.42 -5.81 -2.34
N ALA A 72 12.25 -4.88 -1.89
CA ALA A 72 13.06 -5.07 -0.68
C ALA A 72 12.19 -5.33 0.57
N LEU A 73 11.08 -4.62 0.72
CA LEU A 73 10.13 -4.84 1.81
C LEU A 73 9.48 -6.23 1.73
N SER A 74 9.09 -6.67 0.52
CA SER A 74 8.48 -7.98 0.32
C SER A 74 9.45 -9.12 0.66
N ASP A 75 10.69 -9.01 0.18
CA ASP A 75 11.74 -9.98 0.45
C ASP A 75 12.05 -10.07 1.95
N GLU A 76 12.24 -8.93 2.61
CA GLU A 76 12.45 -8.88 4.06
C GLU A 76 11.30 -9.53 4.84
N LEU A 77 10.06 -9.19 4.50
CA LEU A 77 8.90 -9.77 5.19
C LEU A 77 8.84 -11.29 4.99
N ALA A 78 9.12 -11.79 3.79
CA ALA A 78 9.15 -13.22 3.50
C ALA A 78 10.24 -13.94 4.31
N GLU A 79 11.45 -13.38 4.36
CA GLU A 79 12.57 -13.94 5.10
C GLU A 79 12.32 -13.96 6.61
N GLU A 80 11.89 -12.84 7.17
CA GLU A 80 11.77 -12.65 8.62
C GLU A 80 10.51 -13.28 9.22
N THR A 81 9.43 -13.42 8.43
CA THR A 81 8.15 -13.94 8.95
C THR A 81 7.73 -15.28 8.37
N SER A 82 8.44 -15.78 7.36
CA SER A 82 8.03 -16.94 6.55
C SER A 82 6.64 -16.76 5.89
N ILE A 83 6.20 -15.53 5.71
CA ILE A 83 4.96 -15.17 5.04
C ILE A 83 5.30 -14.32 3.82
N ASP A 84 5.35 -14.93 2.65
CA ASP A 84 5.59 -14.25 1.38
C ASP A 84 4.38 -13.37 1.02
N PRO A 85 4.54 -12.04 0.84
CA PRO A 85 3.50 -11.14 0.33
C PRO A 85 3.06 -11.43 -1.11
N GLU A 86 3.76 -12.30 -1.82
CA GLU A 86 3.51 -12.64 -3.24
C GLU A 86 3.59 -11.41 -4.16
N LEU A 87 4.64 -10.61 -4.01
CA LEU A 87 4.89 -9.51 -4.93
C LEU A 87 5.25 -10.05 -6.31
N THR A 88 4.49 -9.65 -7.31
CA THR A 88 4.69 -10.08 -8.69
C THR A 88 4.63 -8.89 -9.65
N VAL A 89 5.65 -8.73 -10.48
CA VAL A 89 5.64 -7.75 -11.58
C VAL A 89 5.00 -8.44 -12.78
N ASN A 90 3.75 -8.13 -13.04
CA ASN A 90 2.97 -8.73 -14.13
C ASN A 90 2.32 -7.69 -15.06
N GLY A 91 2.65 -6.42 -14.86
CA GLY A 91 2.13 -5.32 -15.64
C GLY A 91 0.67 -4.97 -15.34
N MET A 92 0.22 -3.91 -15.96
CA MET A 92 -1.17 -3.45 -15.88
C MET A 92 -1.66 -2.97 -17.24
N LEU A 93 -2.76 -3.53 -17.72
CA LEU A 93 -3.46 -3.09 -18.92
C LEU A 93 -4.58 -2.12 -18.51
N VAL A 94 -4.53 -0.91 -19.04
CA VAL A 94 -5.48 0.16 -18.71
C VAL A 94 -6.24 0.59 -19.97
N VAL A 95 -7.55 0.54 -19.95
CA VAL A 95 -8.40 1.12 -20.99
C VAL A 95 -8.66 2.58 -20.63
N ALA A 96 -8.15 3.50 -21.45
CA ALA A 96 -8.20 4.94 -21.18
C ALA A 96 -8.52 5.73 -22.46
N PRO A 97 -9.79 5.67 -22.94
CA PRO A 97 -10.20 6.35 -24.16
C PRO A 97 -9.89 7.85 -24.13
N GLY A 98 -9.22 8.33 -25.18
CA GLY A 98 -8.86 9.75 -25.33
C GLY A 98 -7.72 10.24 -24.42
N GLU A 99 -7.11 9.38 -23.59
CA GLU A 99 -6.06 9.79 -22.63
C GLU A 99 -4.64 9.39 -23.02
N THR A 100 -4.45 8.73 -24.16
CA THR A 100 -3.14 8.23 -24.59
C THR A 100 -2.07 9.33 -24.61
N ALA A 101 -2.38 10.51 -25.14
CA ALA A 101 -1.42 11.61 -25.17
C ALA A 101 -0.98 12.09 -23.78
N ALA A 102 -1.94 12.19 -22.86
CA ALA A 102 -1.65 12.58 -21.48
C ALA A 102 -0.82 11.53 -20.73
N ALA A 103 -1.14 10.26 -20.94
CA ALA A 103 -0.41 9.14 -20.35
C ALA A 103 1.04 9.07 -20.84
N LEU A 104 1.27 9.23 -22.14
CA LEU A 104 2.61 9.24 -22.72
C LEU A 104 3.44 10.45 -22.31
N ALA A 105 2.83 11.65 -22.21
CA ALA A 105 3.50 12.83 -21.68
C ALA A 105 3.92 12.64 -20.22
N TRP A 106 3.04 12.09 -19.40
CA TRP A 106 3.35 11.75 -18.03
C TRP A 106 4.47 10.70 -17.92
N ALA A 107 4.41 9.66 -18.74
CA ALA A 107 5.41 8.60 -18.81
C ALA A 107 6.81 9.16 -19.13
N GLN A 108 6.89 10.02 -20.13
CA GLN A 108 8.13 10.71 -20.50
C GLN A 108 8.65 11.61 -19.38
N GLN A 109 7.76 12.38 -18.74
CA GLN A 109 8.13 13.29 -17.64
C GLN A 109 8.68 12.56 -16.43
N HIS A 110 8.17 11.36 -16.13
CA HIS A 110 8.47 10.62 -14.90
C HIS A 110 9.34 9.37 -15.14
N ASP A 111 9.90 9.21 -16.32
CA ASP A 111 10.72 8.05 -16.71
C ASP A 111 10.01 6.72 -16.42
N ARG A 112 8.80 6.56 -16.99
CA ARG A 112 7.96 5.38 -16.81
C ARG A 112 7.65 4.71 -18.13
N ALA A 113 7.58 3.39 -18.13
CA ALA A 113 7.14 2.62 -19.27
C ALA A 113 5.61 2.66 -19.37
N VAL A 114 5.11 3.24 -20.45
CA VAL A 114 3.70 3.21 -20.86
C VAL A 114 3.66 3.05 -22.36
N GLU A 115 3.01 2.01 -22.85
CA GLU A 115 2.97 1.63 -24.26
C GLU A 115 1.53 1.58 -24.73
N PRO A 116 1.17 2.30 -25.81
CA PRO A 116 -0.10 2.09 -26.48
C PRO A 116 -0.17 0.67 -27.06
N VAL A 117 -1.29 0.00 -26.89
CA VAL A 117 -1.48 -1.35 -27.42
C VAL A 117 -2.62 -1.37 -28.44
N THR A 118 -2.44 -2.18 -29.50
CA THR A 118 -3.51 -2.44 -30.47
C THR A 118 -4.54 -3.43 -29.89
N ALA A 119 -5.72 -3.52 -30.52
CA ALA A 119 -6.70 -4.54 -30.14
C ALA A 119 -6.18 -5.98 -30.30
N ALA A 120 -5.19 -6.20 -31.19
CA ALA A 120 -4.54 -7.49 -31.34
C ALA A 120 -3.62 -7.80 -30.15
N ASP A 121 -2.78 -6.84 -29.75
CA ASP A 121 -1.92 -6.97 -28.59
C ASP A 121 -2.73 -7.09 -27.29
N PHE A 122 -3.82 -6.34 -27.19
CA PHE A 122 -4.76 -6.44 -26.08
C PHE A 122 -5.27 -7.88 -25.89
N ARG A 123 -5.66 -8.56 -27.01
CA ARG A 123 -6.11 -9.96 -26.96
C ARG A 123 -5.01 -10.95 -26.55
N GLN A 124 -3.74 -10.62 -26.84
CA GLN A 124 -2.63 -11.45 -26.42
C GLN A 124 -2.34 -11.28 -24.91
N LEU A 125 -2.40 -10.03 -24.42
CA LEU A 125 -2.19 -9.72 -23.01
C LEU A 125 -3.34 -10.22 -22.14
N GLU A 126 -4.57 -10.08 -22.61
CA GLU A 126 -5.78 -10.49 -21.88
C GLU A 126 -6.77 -11.26 -22.80
N PRO A 127 -6.51 -12.56 -23.01
CA PRO A 127 -7.33 -13.37 -23.92
C PRO A 127 -8.80 -13.52 -23.50
N GLN A 128 -9.09 -13.31 -22.23
CA GLN A 128 -10.44 -13.45 -21.68
C GLN A 128 -11.24 -12.15 -21.71
N ALA A 129 -10.65 -11.04 -22.11
CA ALA A 129 -11.37 -9.78 -22.20
C ALA A 129 -12.44 -9.84 -23.29
N ALA A 130 -13.68 -9.56 -22.89
CA ALA A 130 -14.83 -9.59 -23.81
C ALA A 130 -14.74 -8.57 -24.94
N THR A 131 -14.14 -7.41 -24.67
CA THR A 131 -14.05 -6.29 -25.64
C THR A 131 -12.63 -5.74 -25.67
N PRO A 132 -11.78 -6.18 -26.60
CA PRO A 132 -10.49 -5.57 -26.83
C PRO A 132 -10.63 -4.11 -27.26
N SER A 133 -9.66 -3.27 -26.89
CA SER A 133 -9.67 -1.84 -27.20
C SER A 133 -8.35 -1.41 -27.85
N ASP A 134 -8.43 -0.56 -28.86
CA ASP A 134 -7.28 0.14 -29.45
C ASP A 134 -6.87 1.37 -28.62
N GLU A 135 -7.64 1.73 -27.62
CA GLU A 135 -7.38 2.83 -26.69
C GLU A 135 -6.93 2.31 -25.33
N ALA A 136 -6.16 1.23 -25.33
CA ALA A 136 -5.55 0.67 -24.14
C ALA A 136 -4.05 1.01 -24.06
N LEU A 137 -3.56 1.02 -22.83
CA LEU A 137 -2.18 1.29 -22.48
C LEU A 137 -1.64 0.14 -21.65
N TRP A 138 -0.45 -0.31 -21.98
CA TRP A 138 0.29 -1.31 -21.22
C TRP A 138 1.35 -0.63 -20.34
N MET A 139 1.38 -0.97 -19.07
CA MET A 139 2.35 -0.51 -18.07
C MET A 139 3.12 -1.72 -17.54
N PRO A 140 4.24 -2.11 -18.16
CA PRO A 140 4.93 -3.39 -17.89
C PRO A 140 5.49 -3.49 -16.46
N ASP A 141 5.90 -2.37 -15.86
CA ASP A 141 6.58 -2.34 -14.57
C ASP A 141 5.63 -2.36 -13.37
N VAL A 142 4.32 -2.41 -13.60
CA VAL A 142 3.36 -2.44 -12.50
C VAL A 142 3.36 -3.81 -11.84
N ALA A 143 3.55 -3.79 -10.53
CA ALA A 143 3.49 -4.97 -9.69
C ALA A 143 2.15 -5.08 -8.97
N GLN A 144 1.88 -6.25 -8.47
CA GLN A 144 0.82 -6.52 -7.50
C GLN A 144 1.35 -7.24 -6.28
N VAL A 145 0.67 -7.11 -5.16
CA VAL A 145 0.93 -7.79 -3.90
C VAL A 145 -0.35 -8.39 -3.36
N ARG A 146 -0.25 -9.52 -2.70
CA ARG A 146 -1.43 -10.12 -2.07
C ARG A 146 -1.69 -9.48 -0.71
N ASN A 147 -2.55 -8.46 -0.67
CA ASN A 147 -2.82 -7.65 0.51
C ASN A 147 -3.06 -8.46 1.81
N PRO A 148 -3.89 -9.53 1.82
CA PRO A 148 -4.07 -10.32 3.03
C PRO A 148 -2.79 -10.94 3.57
N ARG A 149 -1.86 -11.34 2.70
CA ARG A 149 -0.56 -11.88 3.10
C ARG A 149 0.37 -10.77 3.58
N MET A 150 0.42 -9.65 2.86
CA MET A 150 1.20 -8.46 3.23
C MET A 150 0.84 -7.96 4.64
N VAL A 151 -0.44 -7.78 4.95
CA VAL A 151 -0.85 -7.30 6.29
C VAL A 151 -0.57 -8.34 7.39
N ARG A 152 -0.64 -9.64 7.07
CA ARG A 152 -0.25 -10.69 8.02
C ARG A 152 1.25 -10.68 8.28
N ALA A 153 2.07 -10.57 7.25
CA ALA A 153 3.52 -10.49 7.37
C ALA A 153 3.94 -9.26 8.18
N LEU A 154 3.37 -8.09 7.86
CA LEU A 154 3.61 -6.86 8.64
C LEU A 154 3.27 -7.03 10.12
N ARG A 155 2.12 -7.62 10.43
CA ARG A 155 1.73 -7.87 11.83
C ARG A 155 2.72 -8.77 12.54
N GLU A 156 3.11 -9.87 11.91
CA GLU A 156 4.08 -10.82 12.47
C GLU A 156 5.43 -10.13 12.72
N ARG A 157 5.91 -9.37 11.73
CA ARG A 157 7.17 -8.63 11.87
C ARG A 157 7.15 -7.62 13.02
N LEU A 158 6.05 -6.90 13.17
CA LEU A 158 5.87 -5.97 14.29
C LEU A 158 5.91 -6.66 15.66
N GLN A 159 5.31 -7.85 15.78
CA GLN A 159 5.35 -8.63 17.00
C GLN A 159 6.78 -9.10 17.34
N GLN A 160 7.54 -9.55 16.34
CA GLN A 160 8.96 -9.93 16.51
C GLN A 160 9.82 -8.74 16.97
N LEU A 161 9.53 -7.53 16.48
CA LEU A 161 10.20 -6.29 16.89
C LEU A 161 9.72 -5.74 18.25
N GLY A 162 8.82 -6.44 18.95
CA GLY A 162 8.32 -6.03 20.25
C GLY A 162 7.31 -4.88 20.23
N VAL A 163 6.71 -4.57 19.08
CA VAL A 163 5.64 -3.58 19.00
C VAL A 163 4.40 -4.09 19.74
N ALA A 164 3.88 -3.30 20.65
CA ALA A 164 2.65 -3.63 21.36
C ALA A 164 1.43 -3.37 20.44
N ILE A 165 0.80 -4.44 19.96
CA ILE A 165 -0.40 -4.37 19.12
C ILE A 165 -1.64 -4.60 19.99
N LYS A 166 -2.51 -3.59 20.07
CA LYS A 166 -3.78 -3.64 20.79
C LYS A 166 -4.93 -3.55 19.81
N THR A 167 -5.63 -4.65 19.65
CA THR A 167 -6.87 -4.75 18.87
C THR A 167 -8.09 -4.53 19.76
N GLU A 168 -9.22 -4.19 19.16
CA GLU A 168 -10.48 -3.89 19.85
C GLU A 168 -10.34 -2.72 20.87
N ASP A 169 -9.36 -1.84 20.60
CA ASP A 169 -9.02 -0.69 21.46
C ASP A 169 -9.26 0.62 20.65
N ALA A 170 -10.53 1.04 20.57
CA ALA A 170 -10.93 2.24 19.87
C ALA A 170 -10.47 3.50 20.61
N ILE A 171 -10.00 4.48 19.84
CA ILE A 171 -9.62 5.80 20.35
C ILE A 171 -10.68 6.81 19.93
N ASP A 172 -11.38 7.42 20.88
CA ASP A 172 -12.41 8.42 20.64
C ASP A 172 -11.83 9.83 20.55
N ALA A 173 -10.79 10.11 21.32
CA ALA A 173 -10.18 11.43 21.36
C ALA A 173 -8.71 11.39 21.73
N LEU A 174 -7.97 12.36 21.22
CA LEU A 174 -6.62 12.69 21.67
C LEU A 174 -6.73 13.86 22.68
N ILE A 175 -6.15 13.68 23.84
CA ILE A 175 -6.07 14.71 24.88
C ILE A 175 -4.64 15.22 24.90
N VAL A 176 -4.44 16.51 24.64
CA VAL A 176 -3.13 17.13 24.69
C VAL A 176 -3.05 18.00 25.93
N GLU A 177 -2.15 17.64 26.84
CA GLU A 177 -1.88 18.38 28.07
C GLU A 177 -0.37 18.64 28.19
N ASN A 178 0.02 19.90 28.38
CA ASN A 178 1.43 20.30 28.53
C ASN A 178 2.35 19.73 27.44
N SER A 179 1.95 19.84 26.17
CA SER A 179 2.67 19.28 25.01
C SER A 179 2.83 17.75 25.00
N THR A 180 2.11 17.04 25.87
CA THR A 180 2.06 15.59 25.91
C THR A 180 0.71 15.11 25.41
N CYS A 181 0.73 14.21 24.43
CA CYS A 181 -0.50 13.60 23.92
C CYS A 181 -0.86 12.37 24.76
N ARG A 182 -2.09 12.34 25.27
CA ARG A 182 -2.68 11.16 25.93
C ARG A 182 -3.86 10.65 25.13
N ARG A 183 -4.05 9.33 25.12
CA ARG A 183 -5.21 8.71 24.49
C ARG A 183 -6.44 8.74 25.42
N ARG A 184 -7.60 8.95 24.84
CA ARG A 184 -8.87 8.64 25.48
C ARG A 184 -9.45 7.38 24.83
N VAL A 185 -9.61 6.33 25.61
CA VAL A 185 -10.25 5.08 25.18
C VAL A 185 -11.75 5.23 25.34
N SER A 186 -12.52 4.84 24.32
CA SER A 186 -13.96 4.64 24.48
C SER A 186 -14.17 3.55 25.54
N ARG A 187 -14.88 3.89 26.59
CA ARG A 187 -15.51 2.83 27.37
C ARG A 187 -16.63 2.29 26.51
N SER A 188 -16.39 1.19 25.80
CA SER A 188 -17.46 0.46 25.15
C SER A 188 -18.55 0.24 26.18
N GLY A 189 -19.63 0.99 26.02
CA GLY A 189 -20.85 0.75 26.76
C GLY A 189 -21.30 -0.68 26.46
N ARG A 190 -21.58 -1.42 27.48
CA ARG A 190 -22.25 -2.71 27.43
C ARG A 190 -23.59 -2.57 26.71
#